data_c5414425143d2df2aca383f2ff836b59
#
_entry.id   c5414425143d2df2aca383f2ff836b59
#
_cell.length_a   1.000
_cell.length_b   1.000
_cell.length_c   1.000
_cell.angle_alpha   90.00
_cell.angle_beta   90.00
_cell.angle_gamma   90.00
#
_symmetry.space_group_name_H-M   'P 1'
#
loop_
_entity.id
_entity.type
_entity.pdbx_description
1 polymer ?
#
loop_
_entity_poly.entity_id
_entity_poly.type
_entity_poly.pdbx_seq_one_letter_code
_entity_poly.pdbx_strand_id
1 'polypeptide(L)'
;DMSDGLRGSCGSIGTVSNISKHAAEVEAFLAGNAAPTLISTDELVEDASVFALEKHLEEFLVENWATTELGKRHSIFTDDGEAVGQQYPTDTGAIDILALRKDGKELLVVELKKGRASDAVVGQIQRYMGYVMDELAEPNQTVRGCIIALEDDVRLRRALRATTNIDFYRYEVSFKLLKV
;
A
#
# COMPACT_ATOMS: atom_id res chain seq x y z
N ASP A 1 6.70 -13.67 -61.27
CA ASP A 1 7.36 -14.46 -60.22
C ASP A 1 7.14 -13.78 -58.90
N MET A 2 6.56 -14.55 -58.06
CA MET A 2 5.92 -14.14 -56.85
C MET A 2 6.92 -13.77 -55.75
N SER A 3 6.72 -12.62 -55.13
CA SER A 3 7.21 -12.36 -53.79
C SER A 3 6.20 -11.50 -53.04
N ASP A 4 5.40 -12.18 -52.25
CA ASP A 4 4.43 -11.60 -51.34
C ASP A 4 5.15 -11.10 -50.07
N GLY A 5 5.16 -9.81 -49.88
CA GLY A 5 5.73 -9.14 -48.72
C GLY A 5 4.74 -9.05 -47.58
N LEU A 6 4.97 -9.77 -46.52
CA LEU A 6 4.29 -9.63 -45.22
C LEU A 6 4.62 -8.25 -44.60
N ARG A 7 3.67 -7.32 -44.67
CA ARG A 7 3.69 -6.09 -43.87
C ARG A 7 3.21 -6.40 -42.46
N GLY A 8 4.16 -6.51 -41.53
CA GLY A 8 3.87 -6.48 -40.11
C GLY A 8 3.34 -5.10 -39.70
N SER A 9 2.10 -5.07 -39.24
CA SER A 9 1.50 -3.90 -38.60
C SER A 9 2.20 -3.64 -37.26
N CYS A 10 3.02 -2.60 -37.24
CA CYS A 10 3.60 -2.07 -36.02
C CYS A 10 2.47 -1.32 -35.27
N GLY A 11 1.98 -1.91 -34.20
CA GLY A 11 1.01 -1.31 -33.32
C GLY A 11 1.57 -0.01 -32.74
N SER A 12 0.83 1.06 -32.94
CA SER A 12 1.11 2.41 -32.46
C SER A 12 1.22 2.41 -30.93
N ILE A 13 2.38 2.82 -30.43
CA ILE A 13 2.64 3.05 -29.01
C ILE A 13 1.90 4.33 -28.60
N GLY A 14 0.67 4.17 -28.09
CA GLY A 14 -0.17 5.26 -27.58
C GLY A 14 0.21 5.74 -26.16
N THR A 15 1.43 5.47 -25.69
CA THR A 15 1.78 5.64 -24.26
C THR A 15 2.67 6.87 -23.99
N VAL A 16 3.22 7.53 -24.99
CA VAL A 16 4.19 8.63 -24.77
C VAL A 16 3.52 9.99 -24.54
N SER A 17 2.29 10.20 -25.00
CA SER A 17 1.61 11.48 -24.84
C SER A 17 1.01 11.71 -23.43
N ASN A 18 0.77 10.64 -22.65
CA ASN A 18 0.23 10.77 -21.30
C ASN A 18 1.31 11.08 -20.26
N ILE A 19 2.52 10.55 -20.42
CA ILE A 19 3.63 10.77 -19.46
C ILE A 19 4.07 12.24 -19.45
N SER A 20 4.08 12.91 -20.61
CA SER A 20 4.47 14.32 -20.69
C SER A 20 3.43 15.29 -20.10
N LYS A 21 2.14 14.94 -20.12
CA LYS A 21 1.10 15.74 -19.44
C LYS A 21 1.20 15.63 -17.92
N HIS A 22 1.42 14.44 -17.40
CA HIS A 22 1.57 14.23 -15.96
C HIS A 22 2.88 14.80 -15.41
N ALA A 23 3.97 14.80 -16.17
CA ALA A 23 5.23 15.43 -15.75
C ALA A 23 5.07 16.94 -15.51
N ALA A 24 4.34 17.63 -16.38
CA ALA A 24 4.06 19.06 -16.24
C ALA A 24 3.15 19.38 -15.03
N GLU A 25 2.19 18.50 -14.71
CA GLU A 25 1.32 18.63 -13.55
C GLU A 25 2.09 18.38 -12.23
N VAL A 26 3.00 17.42 -12.23
CA VAL A 26 3.87 17.14 -11.08
C VAL A 26 4.85 18.32 -10.85
N GLU A 27 5.44 18.90 -11.90
CA GLU A 27 6.28 20.08 -11.78
C GLU A 27 5.50 21.31 -11.28
N ALA A 28 4.26 21.51 -11.75
CA ALA A 28 3.38 22.58 -11.27
C ALA A 28 2.99 22.41 -9.80
N PHE A 29 2.77 21.19 -9.35
CA PHE A 29 2.49 20.86 -7.96
C PHE A 29 3.72 21.11 -7.05
N LEU A 30 4.92 20.68 -7.48
CA LEU A 30 6.18 20.92 -6.77
C LEU A 30 6.55 22.40 -6.70
N ALA A 31 6.11 23.19 -7.68
CA ALA A 31 6.28 24.64 -7.70
C ALA A 31 5.24 25.41 -6.86
N GLY A 32 4.28 24.71 -6.20
CA GLY A 32 3.25 25.31 -5.36
C GLY A 32 2.15 26.07 -6.11
N ASN A 33 2.03 25.90 -7.42
CA ASN A 33 1.16 26.70 -8.29
C ASN A 33 -0.15 26.00 -8.73
N ALA A 34 -0.42 24.79 -8.29
CA ALA A 34 -1.63 24.06 -8.65
C ALA A 34 -2.22 23.30 -7.44
N ALA A 35 -3.53 23.47 -7.22
CA ALA A 35 -4.29 22.59 -6.35
C ALA A 35 -4.53 21.27 -7.10
N PRO A 36 -4.46 20.11 -6.43
CA PRO A 36 -4.72 18.82 -7.08
C PRO A 36 -6.19 18.77 -7.52
N THR A 37 -6.42 18.72 -8.81
CA THR A 37 -7.74 18.44 -9.36
C THR A 37 -7.92 16.93 -9.40
N LEU A 38 -8.79 16.40 -8.54
CA LEU A 38 -9.21 15.00 -8.59
C LEU A 38 -9.97 14.73 -9.90
N ILE A 39 -9.29 14.16 -10.88
CA ILE A 39 -9.88 13.68 -12.11
C ILE A 39 -9.73 12.15 -12.10
N SER A 40 -10.61 11.46 -11.45
CA SER A 40 -11.18 10.16 -11.80
C SER A 40 -12.04 9.63 -10.65
N THR A 41 -13.27 9.24 -10.96
CA THR A 41 -14.17 8.47 -10.10
C THR A 41 -14.02 6.96 -10.30
N ASP A 42 -12.97 6.52 -10.98
CA ASP A 42 -12.71 5.10 -11.24
C ASP A 42 -11.71 4.58 -10.19
N GLU A 43 -12.22 3.83 -9.22
CA GLU A 43 -11.46 3.25 -8.09
C GLU A 43 -10.38 2.22 -8.51
N LEU A 44 -10.22 1.98 -9.81
CA LEU A 44 -9.31 0.96 -10.36
C LEU A 44 -8.05 1.55 -11.03
N VAL A 45 -7.92 2.85 -11.12
CA VAL A 45 -6.69 3.49 -11.62
C VAL A 45 -6.00 4.18 -10.46
N GLU A 46 -5.13 3.47 -9.77
CA GLU A 46 -4.20 4.09 -8.83
C GLU A 46 -3.33 5.09 -9.58
N ASP A 47 -3.44 6.37 -9.21
CA ASP A 47 -2.58 7.42 -9.73
C ASP A 47 -1.11 7.08 -9.41
N ALA A 48 -0.23 7.11 -10.39
CA ALA A 48 1.19 6.80 -10.23
C ALA A 48 1.87 7.65 -9.14
N SER A 49 1.38 8.85 -8.86
CA SER A 49 1.84 9.71 -7.76
C SER A 49 1.41 9.17 -6.39
N VAL A 50 0.22 8.60 -6.30
CA VAL A 50 -0.30 7.96 -5.08
C VAL A 50 0.53 6.72 -4.77
N PHE A 51 0.75 5.87 -5.76
CA PHE A 51 1.58 4.66 -5.63
C PHE A 51 3.01 4.98 -5.17
N ALA A 52 3.67 5.97 -5.79
CA ALA A 52 5.03 6.37 -5.42
C ALA A 52 5.13 6.83 -3.95
N LEU A 53 4.11 7.48 -3.42
CA LEU A 53 4.10 8.00 -2.06
C LEU A 53 3.69 6.93 -1.02
N GLU A 54 2.86 5.97 -1.38
CA GLU A 54 2.59 4.79 -0.55
C GLU A 54 3.86 3.95 -0.40
N LYS A 55 4.59 3.74 -1.49
CA LYS A 55 5.89 3.08 -1.47
C LYS A 55 6.90 3.77 -0.55
N HIS A 56 7.02 5.10 -0.58
CA HIS A 56 7.91 5.83 0.33
C HIS A 56 7.47 5.72 1.79
N LEU A 57 6.16 5.71 2.07
CA LEU A 57 5.64 5.48 3.41
C LEU A 57 5.99 4.07 3.90
N GLU A 58 5.84 3.08 3.05
CA GLU A 58 6.18 1.69 3.33
C GLU A 58 7.68 1.52 3.62
N GLU A 59 8.56 2.02 2.73
CA GLU A 59 10.01 1.98 2.90
C GLU A 59 10.41 2.65 4.23
N PHE A 60 9.87 3.84 4.52
CA PHE A 60 10.12 4.55 5.77
C PHE A 60 9.67 3.73 7.00
N LEU A 61 8.49 3.12 6.96
CA LEU A 61 7.98 2.30 8.06
C LEU A 61 8.83 1.04 8.25
N VAL A 62 9.24 0.37 7.19
CA VAL A 62 10.08 -0.83 7.27
C VAL A 62 11.45 -0.50 7.86
N GLU A 63 12.11 0.55 7.36
CA GLU A 63 13.41 1.00 7.87
C GLU A 63 13.37 1.41 9.34
N ASN A 64 12.25 2.00 9.77
CA ASN A 64 12.07 2.47 11.15
C ASN A 64 11.18 1.56 11.99
N TRP A 65 10.85 0.36 11.52
CA TRP A 65 9.87 -0.53 12.11
C TRP A 65 10.02 -0.71 13.61
N ALA A 66 11.23 -1.00 14.07
CA ALA A 66 11.53 -1.27 15.48
C ALA A 66 11.19 -0.10 16.43
N THR A 67 11.13 1.14 15.91
CA THR A 67 10.81 2.34 16.68
C THR A 67 9.31 2.63 16.75
N THR A 68 8.52 1.99 15.90
CA THR A 68 7.06 2.16 15.85
C THR A 68 6.36 1.43 17.00
N GLU A 69 5.12 1.81 17.31
CA GLU A 69 4.28 1.09 18.29
C GLU A 69 4.03 -0.37 17.88
N LEU A 70 3.93 -0.63 16.58
CA LEU A 70 3.78 -1.99 16.04
C LEU A 70 5.07 -2.79 16.20
N GLY A 71 6.21 -2.20 15.83
CA GLY A 71 7.52 -2.84 15.86
C GLY A 71 8.04 -3.12 17.28
N LYS A 72 7.51 -2.45 18.32
CA LYS A 72 7.78 -2.84 19.71
C LYS A 72 7.28 -4.25 20.02
N ARG A 73 6.18 -4.69 19.39
CA ARG A 73 5.51 -5.96 19.64
C ARG A 73 5.70 -6.99 18.53
N HIS A 74 5.92 -6.53 17.27
CA HIS A 74 6.03 -7.38 16.09
C HIS A 74 7.37 -7.16 15.41
N SER A 75 7.89 -8.18 14.76
CA SER A 75 9.01 -8.11 13.83
C SER A 75 8.49 -8.33 12.41
N ILE A 76 9.11 -7.69 11.41
CA ILE A 76 8.82 -7.99 10.01
C ILE A 76 8.95 -9.50 9.82
N PHE A 77 8.02 -10.11 9.08
CA PHE A 77 8.00 -11.55 8.85
C PHE A 77 9.26 -12.00 8.13
N THR A 78 9.84 -13.10 8.62
CA THR A 78 11.05 -13.71 8.04
C THR A 78 10.76 -15.15 7.66
N ASP A 79 11.31 -15.59 6.53
CA ASP A 79 11.32 -16.97 6.10
C ASP A 79 12.77 -17.39 5.91
N ASP A 80 13.18 -18.54 6.46
CA ASP A 80 14.56 -19.03 6.48
C ASP A 80 15.61 -17.98 6.92
N GLY A 81 15.20 -17.03 7.76
CA GLY A 81 16.06 -15.95 8.28
C GLY A 81 16.16 -14.73 7.37
N GLU A 82 15.54 -14.72 6.21
CA GLU A 82 15.42 -13.56 5.33
C GLU A 82 14.14 -12.77 5.62
N ALA A 83 14.23 -11.45 5.64
CA ALA A 83 13.07 -10.58 5.81
C ALA A 83 12.26 -10.54 4.51
N VAL A 84 11.15 -11.26 4.48
CA VAL A 84 10.27 -11.36 3.30
C VAL A 84 8.92 -10.68 3.51
N GLY A 85 8.69 -10.09 4.67
CA GLY A 85 7.39 -9.53 5.03
C GLY A 85 7.04 -8.19 4.36
N GLN A 86 7.95 -7.55 3.63
CA GLN A 86 7.64 -6.37 2.83
C GLN A 86 7.13 -6.79 1.46
N GLN A 87 6.00 -6.21 0.99
CA GLN A 87 5.35 -6.59 -0.27
C GLN A 87 5.17 -8.11 -0.41
N TYR A 88 4.67 -8.72 0.69
CA TYR A 88 4.52 -10.18 0.73
C TYR A 88 3.48 -10.66 -0.30
N PRO A 89 3.86 -11.53 -1.26
CA PRO A 89 2.98 -11.93 -2.36
C PRO A 89 1.85 -12.84 -1.86
N THR A 90 0.64 -12.62 -2.36
CA THR A 90 -0.51 -13.51 -2.20
C THR A 90 -1.14 -13.83 -3.55
N ASP A 91 -2.12 -14.68 -3.58
CA ASP A 91 -2.90 -15.02 -4.79
C ASP A 91 -3.77 -13.85 -5.31
N THR A 92 -4.04 -12.85 -4.47
CA THR A 92 -4.92 -11.70 -4.78
C THR A 92 -4.21 -10.35 -4.74
N GLY A 93 -2.89 -10.33 -4.65
CA GLY A 93 -2.06 -9.13 -4.58
C GLY A 93 -0.96 -9.24 -3.54
N ALA A 94 -0.24 -8.16 -3.26
CA ALA A 94 0.79 -8.13 -2.26
C ALA A 94 0.28 -7.47 -0.97
N ILE A 95 0.67 -8.02 0.18
CA ILE A 95 0.50 -7.40 1.49
C ILE A 95 1.62 -6.38 1.66
N ASP A 96 1.30 -5.13 2.00
CA ASP A 96 2.32 -4.09 2.14
C ASP A 96 3.36 -4.46 3.20
N ILE A 97 2.91 -4.85 4.41
CA ILE A 97 3.80 -5.38 5.44
C ILE A 97 3.14 -6.56 6.15
N LEU A 98 3.79 -7.71 6.15
CA LEU A 98 3.47 -8.85 6.98
C LEU A 98 4.45 -8.90 8.16
N ALA A 99 3.94 -9.05 9.37
CA ALA A 99 4.77 -9.11 10.57
C ALA A 99 4.33 -10.22 11.51
N LEU A 100 5.26 -10.72 12.32
CA LEU A 100 5.03 -11.74 13.34
C LEU A 100 5.22 -11.13 14.72
N ARG A 101 4.29 -11.37 15.63
CA ARG A 101 4.45 -10.98 17.04
C ARG A 101 5.66 -11.69 17.65
N LYS A 102 6.42 -10.98 18.47
CA LYS A 102 7.69 -11.47 19.03
C LYS A 102 7.56 -12.74 19.88
N ASP A 103 6.35 -13.06 20.36
CA ASP A 103 6.05 -14.32 21.03
C ASP A 103 5.61 -15.44 20.08
N GLY A 104 5.58 -15.20 18.78
CA GLY A 104 5.22 -16.14 17.73
C GLY A 104 3.72 -16.46 17.62
N LYS A 105 2.83 -15.77 18.35
CA LYS A 105 1.41 -16.17 18.48
C LYS A 105 0.46 -15.40 17.56
N GLU A 106 0.92 -14.41 16.84
CA GLU A 106 0.05 -13.56 16.02
C GLU A 106 0.77 -13.10 14.76
N LEU A 107 0.13 -13.31 13.62
CA LEU A 107 0.52 -12.68 12.35
C LEU A 107 -0.25 -11.38 12.18
N LEU A 108 0.44 -10.32 11.81
CA LEU A 108 -0.11 -9.00 11.59
C LEU A 108 0.00 -8.64 10.10
N VAL A 109 -1.15 -8.47 9.46
CA VAL A 109 -1.29 -7.99 8.09
C VAL A 109 -1.44 -6.48 8.13
N VAL A 110 -0.56 -5.73 7.51
CA VAL A 110 -0.60 -4.26 7.47
C VAL A 110 -0.87 -3.79 6.06
N GLU A 111 -1.84 -2.90 5.94
CA GLU A 111 -2.22 -2.22 4.70
C GLU A 111 -2.01 -0.71 4.86
N LEU A 112 -1.33 -0.09 3.91
CA LEU A 112 -0.97 1.32 3.93
C LEU A 112 -1.82 2.11 2.95
N LYS A 113 -2.25 3.30 3.35
CA LYS A 113 -2.89 4.26 2.46
C LYS A 113 -2.29 5.65 2.69
N LYS A 114 -1.75 6.23 1.64
CA LYS A 114 -1.11 7.54 1.69
C LYS A 114 -2.05 8.66 2.13
N GLY A 115 -3.29 8.62 1.68
CA GLY A 115 -4.29 9.65 1.93
C GLY A 115 -5.39 9.18 2.86
N ARG A 116 -6.62 9.49 2.45
CA ARG A 116 -7.82 9.03 3.16
C ARG A 116 -8.11 7.58 2.82
N ALA A 117 -8.21 6.74 3.85
CA ALA A 117 -8.69 5.38 3.69
C ALA A 117 -10.22 5.35 3.58
N SER A 118 -10.74 4.56 2.62
CA SER A 118 -12.17 4.26 2.47
C SER A 118 -12.52 2.90 3.06
N ASP A 119 -13.82 2.59 3.14
CA ASP A 119 -14.30 1.28 3.59
C ASP A 119 -13.88 0.11 2.68
N ALA A 120 -13.53 0.37 1.42
CA ALA A 120 -13.00 -0.65 0.50
C ALA A 120 -11.71 -1.33 1.02
N VAL A 121 -10.87 -0.60 1.76
CA VAL A 121 -9.65 -1.15 2.34
C VAL A 121 -9.92 -2.26 3.38
N VAL A 122 -11.08 -2.23 4.04
CA VAL A 122 -11.47 -3.29 4.99
C VAL A 122 -11.68 -4.62 4.27
N GLY A 123 -12.34 -4.61 3.10
CA GLY A 123 -12.47 -5.79 2.26
C GLY A 123 -11.12 -6.29 1.71
N GLN A 124 -10.23 -5.38 1.35
CA GLN A 124 -8.89 -5.70 0.88
C GLN A 124 -8.08 -6.41 1.97
N ILE A 125 -7.96 -5.82 3.14
CA ILE A 125 -7.19 -6.41 4.24
C ILE A 125 -7.79 -7.74 4.72
N GLN A 126 -9.12 -7.88 4.70
CA GLN A 126 -9.78 -9.16 5.05
C GLN A 126 -9.41 -10.29 4.08
N ARG A 127 -9.28 -10.02 2.78
CA ARG A 127 -8.80 -11.02 1.81
C ARG A 127 -7.38 -11.47 2.13
N TYR A 128 -6.49 -10.53 2.42
CA TYR A 128 -5.12 -10.85 2.81
C TYR A 128 -5.04 -11.62 4.14
N MET A 129 -5.85 -11.23 5.13
CA MET A 129 -5.95 -11.98 6.39
C MET A 129 -6.44 -13.41 6.16
N GLY A 130 -7.43 -13.60 5.26
CA GLY A 130 -7.90 -14.94 4.86
C GLY A 130 -6.77 -15.76 4.27
N TYR A 131 -6.02 -15.22 3.30
CA TYR A 131 -4.86 -15.90 2.74
C TYR A 131 -3.83 -16.30 3.83
N VAL A 132 -3.51 -15.39 4.74
CA VAL A 132 -2.56 -15.66 5.83
C VAL A 132 -3.07 -16.73 6.78
N MET A 133 -4.39 -16.78 7.05
CA MET A 133 -5.01 -17.83 7.85
C MET A 133 -4.92 -19.21 7.20
N ASP A 134 -5.10 -19.26 5.88
CA ASP A 134 -5.18 -20.53 5.14
C ASP A 134 -3.79 -21.08 4.78
N GLU A 135 -2.81 -20.20 4.48
CA GLU A 135 -1.55 -20.61 3.88
C GLU A 135 -0.33 -20.47 4.81
N LEU A 136 -0.40 -19.59 5.84
CA LEU A 136 0.78 -19.26 6.64
C LEU A 136 0.62 -19.50 8.13
N ALA A 137 -0.60 -19.31 8.67
CA ALA A 137 -0.81 -19.35 10.10
C ALA A 137 -0.72 -20.79 10.65
N GLU A 138 0.06 -20.96 11.72
CA GLU A 138 0.08 -22.20 12.47
C GLU A 138 -1.20 -22.37 13.33
N PRO A 139 -1.57 -23.60 13.73
CA PRO A 139 -2.84 -23.86 14.46
C PRO A 139 -3.06 -23.05 15.74
N ASN A 140 -1.99 -22.55 16.36
CA ASN A 140 -2.05 -21.76 17.58
C ASN A 140 -1.82 -20.26 17.37
N GLN A 141 -1.75 -19.82 16.13
CA GLN A 141 -1.55 -18.42 15.76
C GLN A 141 -2.88 -17.75 15.43
N THR A 142 -2.98 -16.48 15.76
CA THR A 142 -4.08 -15.60 15.35
C THR A 142 -3.61 -14.68 14.24
N VAL A 143 -4.55 -14.22 13.40
CA VAL A 143 -4.28 -13.24 12.35
C VAL A 143 -5.04 -11.95 12.66
N ARG A 144 -4.32 -10.83 12.67
CA ARG A 144 -4.89 -9.49 12.84
C ARG A 144 -4.56 -8.62 11.66
N GLY A 145 -5.46 -7.68 11.36
CA GLY A 145 -5.27 -6.63 10.38
C GLY A 145 -4.89 -5.31 11.03
N CYS A 146 -4.15 -4.50 10.30
CA CYS A 146 -3.80 -3.13 10.68
C CYS A 146 -3.85 -2.25 9.43
N ILE A 147 -4.71 -1.24 9.43
CA ILE A 147 -4.78 -0.24 8.37
C ILE A 147 -4.07 1.02 8.88
N ILE A 148 -3.13 1.54 8.10
CA ILE A 148 -2.42 2.78 8.40
C ILE A 148 -2.71 3.79 7.31
N ALA A 149 -3.27 4.95 7.64
CA ALA A 149 -3.59 6.00 6.68
C ALA A 149 -3.39 7.41 7.27
N LEU A 150 -3.31 8.42 6.41
CA LEU A 150 -3.25 9.82 6.85
C LEU A 150 -4.57 10.28 7.47
N GLU A 151 -5.69 9.87 6.85
CA GLU A 151 -7.05 10.24 7.26
C GLU A 151 -7.99 9.05 7.19
N ASP A 152 -9.06 9.11 7.97
CA ASP A 152 -10.19 8.20 7.91
C ASP A 152 -11.48 8.92 7.46
N ASP A 153 -12.52 8.14 7.14
CA ASP A 153 -13.85 8.65 6.92
C ASP A 153 -14.91 7.94 7.77
N VAL A 154 -16.15 8.43 7.68
CA VAL A 154 -17.27 7.86 8.46
C VAL A 154 -17.59 6.42 8.04
N ARG A 155 -17.42 6.07 6.75
CA ARG A 155 -17.70 4.73 6.23
C ARG A 155 -16.68 3.74 6.76
N LEU A 156 -15.40 4.07 6.68
CA LEU A 156 -14.32 3.28 7.27
C LEU A 156 -14.56 3.04 8.76
N ARG A 157 -14.86 4.09 9.54
CA ARG A 157 -15.13 3.94 10.97
C ARG A 157 -16.31 3.02 11.27
N ARG A 158 -17.36 3.05 10.45
CA ARG A 158 -18.51 2.14 10.59
C ARG A 158 -18.15 0.70 10.23
N ALA A 159 -17.38 0.48 9.15
CA ALA A 159 -16.90 -0.83 8.76
C ALA A 159 -16.01 -1.44 9.86
N LEU A 160 -15.08 -0.67 10.42
CA LEU A 160 -14.20 -1.12 11.49
C LEU A 160 -14.94 -1.47 12.79
N ARG A 161 -16.06 -0.81 13.10
CA ARG A 161 -16.90 -1.19 14.25
C ARG A 161 -17.53 -2.57 14.12
N ALA A 162 -17.69 -3.07 12.91
CA ALA A 162 -18.22 -4.40 12.64
C ALA A 162 -17.12 -5.48 12.62
N THR A 163 -15.85 -5.10 12.78
CA THR A 163 -14.69 -6.01 12.86
C THR A 163 -14.08 -5.95 14.25
N THR A 164 -13.55 -7.08 14.72
CA THR A 164 -12.92 -7.17 16.05
C THR A 164 -11.41 -7.40 15.99
N ASN A 165 -10.90 -7.66 14.78
CA ASN A 165 -9.53 -8.09 14.55
C ASN A 165 -8.77 -7.19 13.55
N ILE A 166 -9.28 -5.99 13.27
CA ILE A 166 -8.64 -4.98 12.43
C ILE A 166 -8.50 -3.70 13.24
N ASP A 167 -7.28 -3.23 13.40
CA ASP A 167 -6.94 -1.95 14.02
C ASP A 167 -6.69 -0.88 12.95
N PHE A 168 -6.94 0.38 13.30
CA PHE A 168 -6.67 1.52 12.44
C PHE A 168 -5.69 2.48 13.12
N TYR A 169 -4.63 2.85 12.42
CA TYR A 169 -3.68 3.85 12.84
C TYR A 169 -3.66 5.01 11.87
N ARG A 170 -3.65 6.21 12.41
CA ARG A 170 -3.41 7.42 11.63
C ARG A 170 -1.95 7.83 11.80
N TYR A 171 -1.26 8.06 10.68
CA TYR A 171 0.07 8.64 10.74
C TYR A 171 0.02 10.16 10.57
N GLU A 172 1.03 10.84 11.08
CA GLU A 172 1.22 12.27 10.95
C GLU A 172 2.63 12.57 10.45
N VAL A 173 2.76 13.57 9.59
CA VAL A 173 4.07 14.06 9.10
C VAL A 173 4.33 15.43 9.73
N SER A 174 5.48 15.60 10.36
CA SER A 174 5.88 16.88 10.95
C SER A 174 7.25 17.30 10.42
N PHE A 175 7.40 18.60 10.14
CA PHE A 175 8.68 19.21 9.74
C PHE A 175 9.14 20.22 10.80
N LYS A 176 10.42 20.18 11.11
CA LYS A 176 11.05 21.16 12.00
C LYS A 176 12.16 21.89 11.25
N LEU A 177 12.00 23.20 11.09
CA LEU A 177 13.06 24.05 10.54
C LEU A 177 13.95 24.55 11.69
N LEU A 178 15.26 24.39 11.55
CA LEU A 178 16.25 24.90 12.47
C LEU A 178 17.11 25.94 11.73
N LYS A 179 17.16 27.15 12.30
CA LYS A 179 18.09 28.16 11.80
C LYS A 179 19.50 27.82 12.31
N VAL A 180 20.44 27.71 11.39
CA VAL A 180 21.87 27.47 11.65
C VAL A 180 22.59 28.82 11.67
#